data_97e12fdaa7100e9f6b367952989c5437
#
_entry.id   97e12fdaa7100e9f6b367952989c5437
#
_cell.length_a   1.000
_cell.length_b   1.000
_cell.length_c   1.000
_cell.angle_alpha   90.00
_cell.angle_beta   90.00
_cell.angle_gamma   90.00
#
_symmetry.space_group_name_H-M   'P 1'
#
loop_
_entity.id
_entity.type
_entity.pdbx_description
1 polymer ?
#
loop_
_entity_poly.entity_id
_entity_poly.type
_entity_poly.pdbx_seq_one_letter_code
_entity_poly.pdbx_strand_id
1 'polypeptide(L)'
;MSELIKIAVDAMGGDGSPEKIIKGIIHNHSSNKENFFKIFGNEKEIQKYLNNQIDTKFFEIIPTDNMVKSTDSPLEGAKRGKNTSMWLSIESVKKKEADIVVSAGNTGALLVIAKLNLKMIENIDKPALSALWPNKNGMSVVLDLGANIECSSKNLSDFSIMGASLYKSLYPSETPNVALLNIGSEELKGNEVIKETFQLMNENKKKNFNFSGYIEGNELMNGKVNVIVSDGFTGNVALKTAEGTANFITGELRKALSGSLIAKISSILNFSNLKKFKKRLDPRLYNGAIFIGLDTPVVKSHGGTDYIGFSNSIDVCNRIVKGCLLYTSPSPRDAHESRMPSSA
;
A
#
# COMPACT_ATOMS: atom_id res chain seq x y z
N MET A 1 -19.87 14.21 17.54
CA MET A 1 -18.61 14.42 16.78
C MET A 1 -18.13 13.05 16.35
N SER A 2 -17.85 12.83 15.07
CA SER A 2 -17.21 11.59 14.62
C SER A 2 -15.88 11.45 15.35
N GLU A 3 -15.54 10.23 15.78
CA GLU A 3 -14.26 9.93 16.40
C GLU A 3 -13.14 10.18 15.40
N LEU A 4 -12.06 10.86 15.82
CA LEU A 4 -10.91 11.14 14.95
C LEU A 4 -10.16 9.84 14.66
N ILE A 5 -9.74 9.65 13.41
CA ILE A 5 -8.86 8.54 13.02
C ILE A 5 -7.46 8.80 13.58
N LYS A 6 -6.99 7.90 14.44
CA LYS A 6 -5.67 7.99 15.08
C LYS A 6 -4.62 7.30 14.23
N ILE A 7 -3.71 8.09 13.67
CA ILE A 7 -2.64 7.60 12.76
C ILE A 7 -1.30 7.68 13.49
N ALA A 8 -0.66 6.53 13.70
CA ALA A 8 0.72 6.46 14.17
C ALA A 8 1.69 6.74 13.03
N VAL A 9 2.57 7.73 13.19
CA VAL A 9 3.49 8.19 12.14
C VAL A 9 4.94 8.00 12.57
N ASP A 10 5.68 7.16 11.85
CA ASP A 10 7.13 7.09 11.93
C ASP A 10 7.74 8.33 11.27
N ALA A 11 8.09 9.35 12.06
CA ALA A 11 8.57 10.63 11.54
C ALA A 11 10.02 10.60 11.09
N MET A 12 10.80 9.56 11.42
CA MET A 12 12.23 9.48 11.12
C MET A 12 12.52 8.60 9.90
N GLY A 13 11.51 7.96 9.31
CA GLY A 13 11.67 7.04 8.20
C GLY A 13 11.78 7.72 6.83
N GLY A 14 12.75 7.28 6.01
CA GLY A 14 12.94 7.71 4.62
C GLY A 14 13.77 8.99 4.45
N ASP A 15 14.09 9.31 3.18
CA ASP A 15 14.97 10.43 2.84
C ASP A 15 14.31 11.78 3.16
N GLY A 16 15.08 12.71 3.72
CA GLY A 16 14.60 14.04 4.08
C GLY A 16 13.62 14.10 5.25
N SER A 17 13.53 13.04 6.06
CA SER A 17 12.76 13.02 7.31
C SER A 17 13.54 13.71 8.44
N PRO A 18 12.85 14.35 9.41
CA PRO A 18 11.39 14.44 9.57
C PRO A 18 10.70 15.51 8.74
N GLU A 19 11.41 16.40 8.09
CA GLU A 19 10.86 17.59 7.39
C GLU A 19 9.71 17.20 6.41
N LYS A 20 9.96 16.26 5.50
CA LYS A 20 8.96 15.88 4.51
C LYS A 20 7.73 15.22 5.14
N ILE A 21 7.92 14.44 6.21
CA ILE A 21 6.84 13.77 6.93
C ILE A 21 5.92 14.82 7.57
N ILE A 22 6.49 15.78 8.30
CA ILE A 22 5.73 16.83 8.97
C ILE A 22 5.03 17.74 7.96
N LYS A 23 5.70 18.14 6.86
CA LYS A 23 5.06 18.89 5.77
C LYS A 23 3.90 18.10 5.13
N GLY A 24 4.03 16.77 5.01
CA GLY A 24 2.97 15.90 4.52
C GLY A 24 1.77 15.83 5.47
N ILE A 25 2.01 15.77 6.78
CA ILE A 25 0.96 15.84 7.80
C ILE A 25 0.22 17.20 7.72
N ILE A 26 0.95 18.31 7.66
CA ILE A 26 0.37 19.65 7.55
C ILE A 26 -0.47 19.77 6.28
N HIS A 27 0.04 19.29 5.15
CA HIS A 27 -0.66 19.30 3.87
C HIS A 27 -1.96 18.49 3.92
N ASN A 28 -1.92 17.28 4.49
CA ASN A 28 -3.10 16.44 4.68
C ASN A 28 -4.12 17.12 5.61
N HIS A 29 -3.66 17.61 6.76
CA HIS A 29 -4.51 18.28 7.74
C HIS A 29 -5.20 19.53 7.21
N SER A 30 -4.58 20.25 6.26
CA SER A 30 -5.20 21.45 5.64
C SER A 30 -6.48 21.11 4.87
N SER A 31 -6.58 19.91 4.31
CA SER A 31 -7.73 19.42 3.54
C SER A 31 -8.63 18.45 4.30
N ASN A 32 -8.11 17.78 5.33
CA ASN A 32 -8.84 16.78 6.11
C ASN A 32 -8.51 16.92 7.60
N LYS A 33 -9.50 17.35 8.40
CA LYS A 33 -9.36 17.53 9.85
C LYS A 33 -9.93 16.38 10.68
N GLU A 34 -10.15 15.21 10.06
CA GLU A 34 -10.68 14.02 10.74
C GLU A 34 -9.58 13.15 11.37
N ASN A 35 -8.31 13.56 11.27
CA ASN A 35 -7.15 12.79 11.73
C ASN A 35 -6.59 13.35 13.03
N PHE A 36 -6.17 12.43 13.92
CA PHE A 36 -5.27 12.70 15.03
C PHE A 36 -3.94 11.98 14.78
N PHE A 37 -2.82 12.68 14.88
CA PHE A 37 -1.50 12.15 14.57
C PHE A 37 -0.69 11.86 15.82
N LYS A 38 -0.30 10.59 16.05
CA LYS A 38 0.73 10.21 17.02
C LYS A 38 2.07 10.17 16.29
N ILE A 39 2.93 11.15 16.53
CA ILE A 39 4.17 11.40 15.77
C ILE A 39 5.37 10.92 16.57
N PHE A 40 6.06 9.89 16.09
CA PHE A 40 7.21 9.27 16.75
C PHE A 40 8.52 9.76 16.14
N GLY A 41 9.38 10.42 16.92
CA GLY A 41 10.69 10.89 16.43
C GLY A 41 11.32 11.99 17.29
N ASN A 42 12.36 12.62 16.75
CA ASN A 42 13.06 13.71 17.45
C ASN A 42 12.14 14.93 17.66
N GLU A 43 11.79 15.21 18.89
CA GLU A 43 10.82 16.23 19.25
C GLU A 43 11.23 17.62 18.77
N LYS A 44 12.50 18.00 18.93
CA LYS A 44 12.99 19.33 18.56
C LYS A 44 12.86 19.57 17.05
N GLU A 45 13.22 18.57 16.25
CA GLU A 45 13.11 18.66 14.79
C GLU A 45 11.65 18.64 14.35
N ILE A 46 10.81 17.80 14.94
CA ILE A 46 9.38 17.76 14.65
C ILE A 46 8.73 19.10 14.93
N GLN A 47 8.96 19.68 16.12
CA GLN A 47 8.40 20.98 16.51
C GLN A 47 8.87 22.12 15.59
N LYS A 48 10.15 22.11 15.17
CA LYS A 48 10.70 23.06 14.21
C LYS A 48 9.90 23.12 12.90
N TYR A 49 9.47 21.95 12.38
CA TYR A 49 8.74 21.88 11.11
C TYR A 49 7.22 22.05 11.30
N LEU A 50 6.65 21.67 12.45
CA LEU A 50 5.24 21.94 12.76
C LEU A 50 4.96 23.45 12.87
N ASN A 51 5.84 24.20 13.49
CA ASN A 51 5.82 25.67 13.56
C ASN A 51 4.40 26.26 13.77
N ASN A 52 3.64 25.69 14.71
CA ASN A 52 2.26 26.10 15.04
C ASN A 52 1.23 26.01 13.87
N GLN A 53 1.51 25.26 12.81
CA GLN A 53 0.62 25.14 11.66
C GLN A 53 -0.55 24.16 11.89
N ILE A 54 -0.48 23.34 12.94
CA ILE A 54 -1.55 22.43 13.38
C ILE A 54 -1.83 22.70 14.86
N ASP A 55 -3.11 22.78 15.23
CA ASP A 55 -3.53 22.88 16.64
C ASP A 55 -3.14 21.62 17.41
N THR A 56 -2.60 21.78 18.61
CA THR A 56 -2.13 20.69 19.48
C THR A 56 -3.19 19.63 19.82
N LYS A 57 -4.47 19.96 19.67
CA LYS A 57 -5.56 18.98 19.82
C LYS A 57 -5.61 17.91 18.73
N PHE A 58 -4.84 18.06 17.63
CA PHE A 58 -4.83 17.10 16.51
C PHE A 58 -3.56 16.26 16.43
N PHE A 59 -2.60 16.45 17.34
CA PHE A 59 -1.40 15.63 17.37
C PHE A 59 -0.84 15.46 18.78
N GLU A 60 -0.04 14.42 18.94
CA GLU A 60 0.81 14.14 20.09
C GLU A 60 2.20 13.75 19.57
N ILE A 61 3.27 14.27 20.19
CA ILE A 61 4.64 13.86 19.87
C ILE A 61 5.12 12.88 20.91
N ILE A 62 5.59 11.73 20.45
CA ILE A 62 6.23 10.70 21.27
C ILE A 62 7.73 10.75 20.98
N PRO A 63 8.54 11.32 21.88
CA PRO A 63 9.94 11.60 21.61
C PRO A 63 10.78 10.35 21.53
N THR A 64 11.62 10.26 20.49
CA THR A 64 12.73 9.30 20.38
C THR A 64 13.76 9.79 19.36
N ASP A 65 15.04 9.60 19.68
CA ASP A 65 16.16 9.92 18.78
C ASP A 65 16.61 8.69 17.97
N ASN A 66 16.10 7.52 18.32
CA ASN A 66 16.46 6.27 17.68
C ASN A 66 15.63 6.02 16.41
N MET A 67 16.32 5.64 15.33
CA MET A 67 15.66 5.35 14.05
C MET A 67 16.27 4.10 13.39
N VAL A 68 15.51 3.49 12.50
CA VAL A 68 15.97 2.48 11.56
C VAL A 68 16.56 3.19 10.34
N LYS A 69 17.82 2.89 9.99
CA LYS A 69 18.48 3.49 8.83
C LYS A 69 18.01 2.83 7.53
N SER A 70 18.03 3.57 6.44
CA SER A 70 17.70 3.05 5.10
C SER A 70 18.65 1.93 4.65
N THR A 71 19.89 1.96 5.14
CA THR A 71 20.96 0.98 4.84
C THR A 71 20.95 -0.25 5.74
N ASP A 72 20.15 -0.29 6.80
CA ASP A 72 20.07 -1.44 7.68
C ASP A 72 19.46 -2.63 6.93
N SER A 73 20.03 -3.83 7.13
CA SER A 73 19.32 -5.04 6.74
C SER A 73 18.02 -5.17 7.55
N PRO A 74 17.00 -5.90 7.05
CA PRO A 74 15.73 -6.06 7.76
C PRO A 74 15.88 -6.53 9.21
N LEU A 75 16.80 -7.47 9.45
CA LEU A 75 17.07 -8.02 10.79
C LEU A 75 17.83 -7.03 11.68
N GLU A 76 18.78 -6.28 11.13
CA GLU A 76 19.50 -5.23 11.89
C GLU A 76 18.54 -4.12 12.30
N GLY A 77 17.66 -3.68 11.40
CA GLY A 77 16.63 -2.72 11.71
C GLY A 77 15.74 -3.17 12.86
N ALA A 78 15.33 -4.45 12.87
CA ALA A 78 14.55 -5.02 13.96
C ALA A 78 15.37 -5.16 15.26
N LYS A 79 16.65 -5.50 15.19
CA LYS A 79 17.55 -5.64 16.34
C LYS A 79 17.94 -4.31 16.99
N ARG A 80 17.82 -3.16 16.31
CA ARG A 80 18.10 -1.83 16.89
C ARG A 80 17.27 -1.53 18.13
N GLY A 81 16.20 -2.28 18.33
CA GLY A 81 15.46 -2.29 19.56
C GLY A 81 14.16 -1.51 19.54
N LYS A 82 13.49 -1.66 20.67
CA LYS A 82 12.09 -1.24 20.88
C LYS A 82 11.89 0.27 20.99
N ASN A 83 12.96 1.07 20.95
CA ASN A 83 12.89 2.52 21.12
C ASN A 83 13.05 3.29 19.81
N THR A 84 13.07 2.61 18.66
CA THR A 84 13.08 3.31 17.37
C THR A 84 11.71 3.88 17.03
N SER A 85 11.68 5.00 16.29
CA SER A 85 10.43 5.63 15.86
C SER A 85 9.50 4.66 15.12
N MET A 86 10.06 3.81 14.24
CA MET A 86 9.34 2.76 13.53
C MET A 86 8.76 1.71 14.47
N TRP A 87 9.52 1.24 15.46
CA TRP A 87 9.02 0.25 16.42
C TRP A 87 7.90 0.82 17.28
N LEU A 88 8.11 1.99 17.86
CA LEU A 88 7.14 2.65 18.73
C LEU A 88 5.82 2.96 17.99
N SER A 89 5.90 3.37 16.72
CA SER A 89 4.70 3.62 15.92
C SER A 89 3.88 2.35 15.69
N ILE A 90 4.51 1.21 15.42
CA ILE A 90 3.84 -0.09 15.27
C ILE A 90 3.31 -0.59 16.62
N GLU A 91 4.09 -0.42 17.71
CA GLU A 91 3.66 -0.82 19.05
C GLU A 91 2.41 -0.04 19.52
N SER A 92 2.29 1.23 19.14
CA SER A 92 1.11 2.06 19.42
C SER A 92 -0.16 1.46 18.83
N VAL A 93 -0.09 0.93 17.60
CA VAL A 93 -1.23 0.25 16.97
C VAL A 93 -1.53 -1.08 17.67
N LYS A 94 -0.50 -1.86 18.03
CA LYS A 94 -0.66 -3.08 18.83
C LYS A 94 -1.40 -2.82 20.15
N LYS A 95 -1.10 -1.71 20.80
CA LYS A 95 -1.73 -1.27 22.07
C LYS A 95 -3.11 -0.64 21.86
N LYS A 96 -3.60 -0.53 20.61
CA LYS A 96 -4.85 0.15 20.24
C LYS A 96 -4.88 1.64 20.64
N GLU A 97 -3.72 2.26 20.71
CA GLU A 97 -3.56 3.70 20.93
C GLU A 97 -3.67 4.48 19.61
N ALA A 98 -3.49 3.80 18.48
CA ALA A 98 -3.74 4.30 17.14
C ALA A 98 -4.45 3.22 16.31
N ASP A 99 -5.16 3.64 15.25
CA ASP A 99 -5.95 2.77 14.38
C ASP A 99 -5.10 2.16 13.25
N ILE A 100 -4.08 2.88 12.82
CA ILE A 100 -3.22 2.51 11.68
C ILE A 100 -1.85 3.16 11.81
N VAL A 101 -0.84 2.56 11.20
CA VAL A 101 0.52 3.10 11.17
C VAL A 101 0.97 3.42 9.74
N VAL A 102 1.74 4.50 9.58
CA VAL A 102 2.41 4.85 8.32
C VAL A 102 3.89 5.12 8.54
N SER A 103 4.73 4.53 7.69
CA SER A 103 6.17 4.75 7.69
C SER A 103 6.72 4.88 6.26
N ALA A 104 7.64 5.81 6.05
CA ALA A 104 8.42 5.93 4.82
C ALA A 104 9.82 5.24 4.94
N GLY A 105 10.09 4.56 6.05
CA GLY A 105 11.37 3.91 6.33
C GLY A 105 11.65 2.66 5.49
N ASN A 106 12.70 1.94 5.85
CA ASN A 106 13.14 0.69 5.20
C ASN A 106 12.02 -0.35 5.16
N THR A 107 11.65 -0.80 3.94
CA THR A 107 10.51 -1.70 3.71
C THR A 107 10.68 -3.05 4.40
N GLY A 108 11.87 -3.64 4.32
CA GLY A 108 12.14 -4.95 4.92
C GLY A 108 12.14 -4.88 6.45
N ALA A 109 12.73 -3.83 7.03
CA ALA A 109 12.69 -3.62 8.49
C ALA A 109 11.25 -3.37 8.98
N LEU A 110 10.47 -2.57 8.25
CA LEU A 110 9.07 -2.31 8.57
C LEU A 110 8.26 -3.61 8.59
N LEU A 111 8.45 -4.49 7.60
CA LEU A 111 7.78 -5.79 7.54
C LEU A 111 8.19 -6.68 8.73
N VAL A 112 9.49 -6.78 9.03
CA VAL A 112 9.98 -7.63 10.14
C VAL A 112 9.47 -7.11 11.48
N ILE A 113 9.55 -5.81 11.73
CA ILE A 113 9.06 -5.20 12.97
C ILE A 113 7.54 -5.36 13.10
N ALA A 114 6.80 -5.19 12.00
CA ALA A 114 5.35 -5.42 11.98
C ALA A 114 5.01 -6.87 12.35
N LYS A 115 5.68 -7.86 11.75
CA LYS A 115 5.49 -9.29 12.07
C LYS A 115 5.87 -9.66 13.52
N LEU A 116 6.82 -8.98 14.12
CA LEU A 116 7.22 -9.20 15.53
C LEU A 116 6.21 -8.61 16.52
N ASN A 117 5.51 -7.56 16.13
CA ASN A 117 4.59 -6.85 17.01
C ASN A 117 3.12 -7.22 16.80
N LEU A 118 2.70 -7.34 15.55
CA LEU A 118 1.32 -7.60 15.15
C LEU A 118 1.11 -9.09 14.89
N LYS A 119 -0.12 -9.56 15.06
CA LYS A 119 -0.47 -10.94 14.77
C LYS A 119 -0.84 -11.08 13.30
N MET A 120 -0.59 -12.28 12.75
CA MET A 120 -1.19 -12.64 11.46
C MET A 120 -2.69 -12.87 11.62
N ILE A 121 -3.45 -12.57 10.60
CA ILE A 121 -4.86 -12.99 10.49
C ILE A 121 -4.89 -14.52 10.52
N GLU A 122 -5.89 -15.10 11.18
CA GLU A 122 -6.02 -16.55 11.34
C GLU A 122 -5.98 -17.27 9.98
N ASN A 123 -5.18 -18.31 9.90
CA ASN A 123 -4.93 -19.13 8.69
C ASN A 123 -4.20 -18.42 7.53
N ILE A 124 -3.69 -17.21 7.73
CA ILE A 124 -2.81 -16.53 6.79
C ILE A 124 -1.35 -16.69 7.24
N ASP A 125 -0.52 -17.29 6.40
CA ASP A 125 0.86 -17.61 6.75
C ASP A 125 1.82 -16.44 6.50
N LYS A 126 1.55 -15.63 5.47
CA LYS A 126 2.42 -14.54 5.05
C LYS A 126 1.61 -13.26 4.79
N PRO A 127 2.08 -12.10 5.26
CA PRO A 127 1.53 -10.82 4.82
C PRO A 127 2.01 -10.53 3.40
N ALA A 128 1.21 -9.78 2.64
CA ALA A 128 1.59 -9.31 1.31
C ALA A 128 1.68 -7.78 1.26
N LEU A 129 2.59 -7.25 0.46
CA LEU A 129 2.67 -5.83 0.15
C LEU A 129 1.77 -5.54 -1.06
N SER A 130 0.71 -4.79 -0.83
CA SER A 130 -0.30 -4.44 -1.82
C SER A 130 -0.24 -2.95 -2.18
N ALA A 131 -0.49 -2.60 -3.43
CA ALA A 131 -0.66 -1.21 -3.85
C ALA A 131 -1.82 -1.06 -4.84
N LEU A 132 -2.33 0.17 -4.91
CA LEU A 132 -3.33 0.56 -5.91
C LEU A 132 -2.61 1.05 -7.18
N TRP A 133 -2.83 0.37 -8.29
CA TRP A 133 -2.27 0.73 -9.60
C TRP A 133 -3.30 1.37 -10.49
N PRO A 134 -2.99 2.51 -11.12
CA PRO A 134 -3.88 3.13 -12.09
C PRO A 134 -3.97 2.27 -13.34
N ASN A 135 -5.17 2.12 -13.86
CA ASN A 135 -5.46 1.45 -15.12
C ASN A 135 -6.39 2.30 -16.00
N LYS A 136 -6.76 1.79 -17.17
CA LYS A 136 -7.64 2.52 -18.10
C LYS A 136 -9.02 2.83 -17.53
N ASN A 137 -9.54 1.98 -16.64
CA ASN A 137 -10.90 2.02 -16.11
C ASN A 137 -11.00 2.52 -14.66
N GLY A 138 -9.86 2.78 -13.99
CA GLY A 138 -9.81 3.17 -12.58
C GLY A 138 -8.55 2.70 -11.90
N MET A 139 -8.69 1.82 -10.91
CA MET A 139 -7.59 1.27 -10.10
C MET A 139 -7.69 -0.24 -9.99
N SER A 140 -6.55 -0.91 -9.99
CA SER A 140 -6.43 -2.32 -9.59
C SER A 140 -5.62 -2.45 -8.31
N VAL A 141 -5.95 -3.42 -7.48
CA VAL A 141 -5.11 -3.88 -6.36
C VAL A 141 -4.08 -4.84 -6.92
N VAL A 142 -2.80 -4.57 -6.74
CA VAL A 142 -1.71 -5.46 -7.15
C VAL A 142 -0.94 -5.91 -5.93
N LEU A 143 -0.71 -7.22 -5.78
CA LEU A 143 0.02 -7.84 -4.69
C LEU A 143 0.62 -9.20 -5.13
N ASP A 144 1.72 -9.69 -4.61
CA ASP A 144 2.66 -9.11 -3.65
C ASP A 144 3.72 -8.27 -4.39
N LEU A 145 4.06 -7.11 -3.85
CA LEU A 145 5.00 -6.17 -4.49
C LEU A 145 6.39 -6.15 -3.80
N GLY A 146 6.75 -7.25 -3.12
CA GLY A 146 8.09 -7.42 -2.59
C GLY A 146 8.18 -7.75 -1.10
N ALA A 147 7.11 -8.21 -0.46
CA ALA A 147 7.17 -8.73 0.91
C ALA A 147 7.73 -10.16 0.97
N ASN A 148 7.43 -11.00 -0.05
CA ASN A 148 7.83 -12.41 -0.08
C ASN A 148 8.41 -12.76 -1.44
N ILE A 149 9.73 -13.02 -1.49
CA ILE A 149 10.43 -13.38 -2.72
C ILE A 149 9.87 -14.69 -3.31
N GLU A 150 9.62 -15.68 -2.43
CA GLU A 150 9.07 -16.97 -2.80
C GLU A 150 7.71 -17.19 -2.13
N CYS A 151 6.76 -17.70 -2.89
CA CYS A 151 5.40 -18.02 -2.43
C CYS A 151 5.03 -19.45 -2.81
N SER A 152 4.24 -20.11 -1.96
CA SER A 152 3.56 -21.36 -2.31
C SER A 152 2.23 -21.07 -2.99
N SER A 153 1.62 -22.09 -3.58
CA SER A 153 0.26 -22.03 -4.15
C SER A 153 -0.78 -21.60 -3.10
N LYS A 154 -0.64 -22.05 -1.85
CA LYS A 154 -1.46 -21.58 -0.74
C LYS A 154 -1.30 -20.08 -0.50
N ASN A 155 -0.06 -19.56 -0.49
CA ASN A 155 0.17 -18.14 -0.28
C ASN A 155 -0.49 -17.29 -1.37
N LEU A 156 -0.37 -17.67 -2.64
CA LEU A 156 -1.01 -16.93 -3.74
C LEU A 156 -2.54 -17.03 -3.68
N SER A 157 -3.10 -18.15 -3.23
CA SER A 157 -4.53 -18.28 -2.95
C SER A 157 -4.98 -17.34 -1.82
N ASP A 158 -4.22 -17.29 -0.71
CA ASP A 158 -4.48 -16.39 0.41
C ASP A 158 -4.40 -14.91 -0.05
N PHE A 159 -3.40 -14.57 -0.87
CA PHE A 159 -3.25 -13.22 -1.44
C PHE A 159 -4.44 -12.85 -2.32
N SER A 160 -4.99 -13.81 -3.07
CA SER A 160 -6.18 -13.58 -3.88
C SER A 160 -7.39 -13.19 -3.02
N ILE A 161 -7.60 -13.87 -1.90
CA ILE A 161 -8.68 -13.60 -0.94
C ILE A 161 -8.46 -12.22 -0.28
N MET A 162 -7.25 -11.94 0.19
CA MET A 162 -6.91 -10.68 0.84
C MET A 162 -7.02 -9.49 -0.12
N GLY A 163 -6.53 -9.66 -1.36
CA GLY A 163 -6.62 -8.63 -2.40
C GLY A 163 -8.06 -8.32 -2.79
N ALA A 164 -8.90 -9.35 -2.93
CA ALA A 164 -10.33 -9.20 -3.18
C ALA A 164 -11.05 -8.48 -2.05
N SER A 165 -10.71 -8.80 -0.79
CA SER A 165 -11.26 -8.14 0.39
C SER A 165 -10.85 -6.67 0.44
N LEU A 166 -9.58 -6.36 0.15
CA LEU A 166 -9.10 -4.97 0.06
C LEU A 166 -9.84 -4.20 -1.05
N TYR A 167 -9.98 -4.79 -2.24
CA TYR A 167 -10.72 -4.14 -3.33
C TYR A 167 -12.16 -3.87 -2.94
N LYS A 168 -12.84 -4.86 -2.35
CA LYS A 168 -14.23 -4.73 -1.92
C LYS A 168 -14.42 -3.68 -0.82
N SER A 169 -13.45 -3.50 0.08
CA SER A 169 -13.49 -2.44 1.10
C SER A 169 -13.43 -1.04 0.48
N LEU A 170 -12.74 -0.90 -0.65
CA LEU A 170 -12.62 0.37 -1.38
C LEU A 170 -13.80 0.60 -2.36
N TYR A 171 -14.39 -0.49 -2.88
CA TYR A 171 -15.47 -0.48 -3.87
C TYR A 171 -16.58 -1.49 -3.46
N PRO A 172 -17.39 -1.16 -2.43
CA PRO A 172 -18.32 -2.13 -1.80
C PRO A 172 -19.41 -2.68 -2.73
N SER A 173 -19.78 -1.91 -3.75
CA SER A 173 -20.82 -2.31 -4.74
C SER A 173 -20.32 -3.27 -5.82
N GLU A 174 -19.00 -3.44 -5.96
CA GLU A 174 -18.40 -4.23 -7.03
C GLU A 174 -18.03 -5.64 -6.56
N THR A 175 -18.17 -6.64 -7.43
CA THR A 175 -17.60 -7.97 -7.24
C THR A 175 -16.25 -8.02 -7.94
N PRO A 176 -15.12 -8.17 -7.23
CA PRO A 176 -13.80 -8.09 -7.83
C PRO A 176 -13.53 -9.27 -8.76
N ASN A 177 -12.89 -8.99 -9.90
CA ASN A 177 -12.27 -9.97 -10.78
C ASN A 177 -10.80 -10.12 -10.38
N VAL A 178 -10.37 -11.33 -10.05
CA VAL A 178 -9.02 -11.66 -9.58
C VAL A 178 -8.30 -12.48 -10.65
N ALA A 179 -7.04 -12.13 -10.95
CA ALA A 179 -6.20 -12.92 -11.84
C ALA A 179 -4.78 -13.10 -11.27
N LEU A 180 -4.13 -14.19 -11.67
CA LEU A 180 -2.72 -14.45 -11.38
C LEU A 180 -1.84 -13.84 -12.47
N LEU A 181 -0.81 -13.09 -12.10
CA LEU A 181 0.18 -12.60 -13.05
C LEU A 181 1.01 -13.78 -13.58
N ASN A 182 1.05 -13.93 -14.90
CA ASN A 182 1.73 -15.03 -15.56
C ASN A 182 2.43 -14.56 -16.85
N ILE A 183 3.21 -15.45 -17.44
CA ILE A 183 3.95 -15.25 -18.72
C ILE A 183 3.11 -15.50 -19.97
N GLY A 184 1.90 -15.97 -19.84
CA GLY A 184 0.94 -16.26 -20.91
C GLY A 184 -0.43 -16.55 -20.32
N SER A 185 -1.45 -16.46 -21.16
CA SER A 185 -2.86 -16.67 -20.78
C SER A 185 -3.33 -18.12 -20.83
N GLU A 186 -2.53 -19.02 -21.44
CA GLU A 186 -2.86 -20.44 -21.56
C GLU A 186 -2.63 -21.19 -20.24
N GLU A 187 -3.49 -22.15 -19.90
CA GLU A 187 -3.47 -22.89 -18.64
C GLU A 187 -2.14 -23.64 -18.36
N LEU A 188 -1.44 -24.05 -19.42
CA LEU A 188 -0.18 -24.77 -19.31
C LEU A 188 1.04 -23.86 -19.10
N LYS A 189 0.88 -22.55 -19.19
CA LYS A 189 1.96 -21.59 -19.00
C LYS A 189 2.23 -21.30 -17.51
N GLY A 190 3.47 -20.89 -17.23
CA GLY A 190 3.90 -20.56 -15.89
C GLY A 190 4.64 -21.69 -15.18
N ASN A 191 5.13 -21.41 -14.00
CA ASN A 191 5.77 -22.39 -13.13
C ASN A 191 4.73 -23.25 -12.38
N GLU A 192 5.18 -24.30 -11.70
CA GLU A 192 4.31 -25.25 -11.02
C GLU A 192 3.44 -24.57 -9.95
N VAL A 193 3.98 -23.61 -9.18
CA VAL A 193 3.23 -22.87 -8.16
C VAL A 193 2.04 -22.11 -8.76
N ILE A 194 2.23 -21.47 -9.91
CA ILE A 194 1.16 -20.73 -10.61
C ILE A 194 0.08 -21.68 -11.11
N LYS A 195 0.45 -22.84 -11.67
CA LYS A 195 -0.49 -23.86 -12.15
C LYS A 195 -1.28 -24.49 -11.00
N GLU A 196 -0.63 -24.88 -9.92
CA GLU A 196 -1.29 -25.37 -8.72
C GLU A 196 -2.26 -24.31 -8.14
N THR A 197 -1.85 -23.05 -8.09
CA THR A 197 -2.70 -21.95 -7.63
C THR A 197 -3.94 -21.82 -8.51
N PHE A 198 -3.78 -21.91 -9.83
CA PHE A 198 -4.90 -21.88 -10.77
C PHE A 198 -5.92 -23.00 -10.49
N GLN A 199 -5.45 -24.22 -10.27
CA GLN A 199 -6.30 -25.35 -9.92
C GLN A 199 -7.05 -25.11 -8.60
N LEU A 200 -6.33 -24.73 -7.53
CA LEU A 200 -6.93 -24.40 -6.23
C LEU A 200 -7.98 -23.29 -6.35
N MET A 201 -7.70 -22.30 -7.17
CA MET A 201 -8.62 -21.19 -7.39
C MET A 201 -9.86 -21.61 -8.18
N ASN A 202 -9.80 -22.54 -9.12
CA ASN A 202 -10.95 -23.05 -9.86
C ASN A 202 -11.82 -23.98 -9.04
N GLU A 203 -11.23 -24.83 -8.20
CA GLU A 203 -11.95 -25.78 -7.35
C GLU A 203 -12.73 -25.08 -6.22
N ASN A 204 -12.24 -23.98 -5.73
CA ASN A 204 -12.90 -23.24 -4.64
C ASN A 204 -14.14 -22.47 -5.14
N LYS A 205 -15.31 -23.08 -5.04
CA LYS A 205 -16.61 -22.50 -5.47
C LYS A 205 -17.20 -21.44 -4.49
N LYS A 206 -16.63 -21.29 -3.29
CA LYS A 206 -17.15 -20.40 -2.25
C LYS A 206 -16.40 -19.06 -2.17
N LYS A 207 -16.19 -18.41 -3.33
CA LYS A 207 -15.44 -17.15 -3.39
C LYS A 207 -16.38 -15.96 -3.42
N ASN A 208 -16.03 -14.91 -2.71
CA ASN A 208 -16.68 -13.59 -2.81
C ASN A 208 -16.11 -12.75 -3.95
N PHE A 209 -15.52 -13.40 -4.96
CA PHE A 209 -14.92 -12.78 -6.14
C PHE A 209 -14.92 -13.72 -7.34
N ASN A 210 -14.79 -13.18 -8.55
CA ASN A 210 -14.65 -13.93 -9.76
C ASN A 210 -13.17 -14.20 -10.03
N PHE A 211 -12.81 -15.47 -10.28
CA PHE A 211 -11.46 -15.80 -10.74
C PHE A 211 -11.41 -15.76 -12.27
N SER A 212 -10.56 -14.89 -12.82
CA SER A 212 -10.42 -14.64 -14.25
C SER A 212 -9.23 -15.38 -14.89
N GLY A 213 -8.61 -16.31 -14.16
CA GLY A 213 -7.44 -17.04 -14.65
C GLY A 213 -6.16 -16.24 -14.61
N TYR A 214 -5.45 -16.16 -15.73
CA TYR A 214 -4.16 -15.49 -15.87
C TYR A 214 -4.30 -14.10 -16.49
N ILE A 215 -3.32 -13.24 -16.16
CA ILE A 215 -3.10 -11.94 -16.80
C ILE A 215 -1.62 -11.79 -17.11
N GLU A 216 -1.29 -11.23 -18.27
CA GLU A 216 0.09 -10.96 -18.68
C GLU A 216 0.56 -9.57 -18.28
N GLY A 217 1.87 -9.37 -18.19
CA GLY A 217 2.48 -8.10 -17.78
C GLY A 217 2.08 -6.88 -18.64
N ASN A 218 1.85 -7.08 -19.94
CA ASN A 218 1.38 -6.02 -20.85
C ASN A 218 -0.09 -5.63 -20.65
N GLU A 219 -0.84 -6.40 -19.88
CA GLU A 219 -2.26 -6.16 -19.59
C GLU A 219 -2.53 -5.51 -18.22
N LEU A 220 -1.51 -5.39 -17.35
CA LEU A 220 -1.65 -4.87 -15.99
C LEU A 220 -2.40 -3.55 -15.91
N MET A 221 -2.25 -2.69 -16.91
CA MET A 221 -2.86 -1.35 -16.97
C MET A 221 -4.17 -1.31 -17.80
N ASN A 222 -4.66 -2.45 -18.28
CA ASN A 222 -5.87 -2.49 -19.13
C ASN A 222 -7.18 -2.33 -18.36
N GLY A 223 -7.18 -2.62 -17.05
CA GLY A 223 -8.38 -2.50 -16.20
C GLY A 223 -9.43 -3.60 -16.46
N LYS A 224 -9.01 -4.76 -16.99
CA LYS A 224 -9.88 -5.93 -17.19
C LYS A 224 -10.12 -6.68 -15.87
N VAL A 225 -9.13 -6.63 -14.96
CA VAL A 225 -9.18 -7.27 -13.64
C VAL A 225 -8.96 -6.24 -12.53
N ASN A 226 -9.58 -6.50 -11.39
CA ASN A 226 -9.57 -5.60 -10.24
C ASN A 226 -8.44 -5.94 -9.27
N VAL A 227 -8.03 -7.22 -9.21
CA VAL A 227 -7.00 -7.72 -8.32
C VAL A 227 -6.01 -8.57 -9.09
N ILE A 228 -4.74 -8.24 -9.02
CA ILE A 228 -3.65 -8.93 -9.71
C ILE A 228 -2.70 -9.49 -8.66
N VAL A 229 -2.49 -10.80 -8.68
CA VAL A 229 -1.73 -11.54 -7.69
C VAL A 229 -0.46 -12.11 -8.29
N SER A 230 0.66 -11.93 -7.60
CA SER A 230 1.96 -12.52 -7.93
C SER A 230 2.75 -12.84 -6.65
N ASP A 231 3.87 -13.54 -6.78
CA ASP A 231 4.92 -13.52 -5.76
C ASP A 231 5.60 -12.15 -5.70
N GLY A 232 6.30 -11.88 -4.59
CA GLY A 232 6.89 -10.57 -4.38
C GLY A 232 8.10 -10.28 -5.27
N PHE A 233 8.79 -11.29 -5.80
CA PHE A 233 9.87 -11.06 -6.77
C PHE A 233 9.29 -10.56 -8.08
N THR A 234 8.35 -11.28 -8.66
CA THR A 234 7.68 -10.93 -9.92
C THR A 234 6.96 -9.58 -9.81
N GLY A 235 6.19 -9.39 -8.73
CA GLY A 235 5.46 -8.14 -8.51
C GLY A 235 6.38 -6.93 -8.32
N ASN A 236 7.50 -7.07 -7.61
CA ASN A 236 8.46 -5.97 -7.46
C ASN A 236 9.18 -5.63 -8.77
N VAL A 237 9.55 -6.64 -9.57
CA VAL A 237 10.12 -6.42 -10.91
C VAL A 237 9.13 -5.68 -11.79
N ALA A 238 7.84 -6.12 -11.82
CA ALA A 238 6.79 -5.45 -12.57
C ALA A 238 6.60 -3.98 -12.12
N LEU A 239 6.57 -3.73 -10.81
CA LEU A 239 6.47 -2.38 -10.23
C LEU A 239 7.64 -1.50 -10.68
N LYS A 240 8.87 -1.96 -10.50
CA LYS A 240 10.07 -1.18 -10.85
C LYS A 240 10.18 -0.93 -12.35
N THR A 241 9.76 -1.88 -13.17
CA THR A 241 9.70 -1.71 -14.63
C THR A 241 8.66 -0.65 -15.00
N ALA A 242 7.47 -0.70 -14.42
CA ALA A 242 6.43 0.30 -14.66
C ALA A 242 6.85 1.71 -14.21
N GLU A 243 7.46 1.84 -13.01
CA GLU A 243 8.03 3.11 -12.53
C GLU A 243 9.12 3.66 -13.48
N GLY A 244 10.04 2.82 -13.89
CA GLY A 244 11.12 3.19 -14.82
C GLY A 244 10.58 3.61 -16.18
N THR A 245 9.63 2.87 -16.74
CA THR A 245 8.99 3.20 -18.03
C THR A 245 8.21 4.51 -17.95
N ALA A 246 7.46 4.75 -16.88
CA ALA A 246 6.73 6.01 -16.69
C ALA A 246 7.68 7.20 -16.59
N ASN A 247 8.80 7.07 -15.87
CA ASN A 247 9.83 8.10 -15.76
C ASN A 247 10.51 8.38 -17.12
N PHE A 248 10.82 7.34 -17.88
CA PHE A 248 11.40 7.46 -19.21
C PHE A 248 10.44 8.22 -20.16
N ILE A 249 9.19 7.77 -20.26
CA ILE A 249 8.18 8.40 -21.15
C ILE A 249 7.94 9.84 -20.76
N THR A 250 7.77 10.14 -19.46
CA THR A 250 7.53 11.52 -19.00
C THR A 250 8.75 12.42 -19.23
N GLY A 251 9.96 11.88 -19.10
CA GLY A 251 11.21 12.57 -19.42
C GLY A 251 11.32 12.94 -20.90
N GLU A 252 11.09 11.97 -21.80
CA GLU A 252 11.11 12.21 -23.26
C GLU A 252 10.01 13.16 -23.70
N LEU A 253 8.79 13.03 -23.15
CA LEU A 253 7.72 13.97 -23.41
C LEU A 253 8.07 15.41 -23.00
N ARG A 254 8.68 15.58 -21.82
CA ARG A 254 9.17 16.90 -21.36
C ARG A 254 10.19 17.49 -22.33
N LYS A 255 11.16 16.71 -22.82
CA LYS A 255 12.14 17.16 -23.82
C LYS A 255 11.43 17.59 -25.12
N ALA A 256 10.52 16.78 -25.64
CA ALA A 256 9.77 17.07 -26.85
C ALA A 256 8.95 18.38 -26.73
N LEU A 257 8.28 18.58 -25.58
CA LEU A 257 7.43 19.76 -25.32
C LEU A 257 8.24 21.04 -25.01
N SER A 258 9.54 20.94 -24.70
CA SER A 258 10.41 22.09 -24.39
C SER A 258 11.50 22.32 -25.45
N GLY A 259 11.63 21.48 -26.46
CA GLY A 259 12.77 21.43 -27.39
C GLY A 259 12.82 22.56 -28.43
N SER A 260 11.69 23.30 -28.64
CA SER A 260 11.65 24.43 -29.59
C SER A 260 10.68 25.52 -29.11
N LEU A 261 10.78 26.72 -29.69
CA LEU A 261 9.81 27.80 -29.42
C LEU A 261 8.39 27.40 -29.78
N ILE A 262 8.19 26.74 -30.91
CA ILE A 262 6.88 26.23 -31.37
C ILE A 262 6.33 25.21 -30.38
N ALA A 263 7.15 24.26 -29.90
CA ALA A 263 6.75 23.29 -28.90
C ALA A 263 6.31 23.93 -27.57
N LYS A 264 7.03 24.97 -27.13
CA LYS A 264 6.66 25.73 -25.92
C LYS A 264 5.32 26.46 -26.07
N ILE A 265 5.08 27.12 -27.21
CA ILE A 265 3.80 27.79 -27.52
C ILE A 265 2.67 26.75 -27.55
N SER A 266 2.86 25.64 -28.25
CA SER A 266 1.89 24.54 -28.33
C SER A 266 1.59 23.96 -26.94
N SER A 267 2.59 23.87 -26.06
CA SER A 267 2.43 23.41 -24.68
C SER A 267 1.58 24.37 -23.85
N ILE A 268 1.69 25.67 -24.05
CA ILE A 268 0.87 26.68 -23.40
C ILE A 268 -0.60 26.55 -23.87
N LEU A 269 -0.83 26.42 -25.17
CA LEU A 269 -2.17 26.25 -25.74
C LEU A 269 -2.83 24.95 -25.25
N ASN A 270 -2.06 23.90 -25.01
CA ASN A 270 -2.55 22.60 -24.55
C ASN A 270 -2.35 22.36 -23.05
N PHE A 271 -2.12 23.42 -22.28
CA PHE A 271 -1.76 23.33 -20.85
C PHE A 271 -2.76 22.53 -20.00
N SER A 272 -4.06 22.70 -20.26
CA SER A 272 -5.12 21.99 -19.52
C SER A 272 -5.02 20.46 -19.68
N ASN A 273 -4.82 19.97 -20.91
CA ASN A 273 -4.71 18.54 -21.19
C ASN A 273 -3.39 17.97 -20.66
N LEU A 274 -2.29 18.71 -20.81
CA LEU A 274 -0.99 18.33 -20.28
C LEU A 274 -1.00 18.27 -18.75
N LYS A 275 -1.71 19.19 -18.09
CA LYS A 275 -1.91 19.16 -16.63
C LYS A 275 -2.70 17.91 -16.19
N LYS A 276 -3.78 17.56 -16.90
CA LYS A 276 -4.57 16.34 -16.65
C LYS A 276 -3.71 15.08 -16.84
N PHE A 277 -2.97 15.02 -17.95
CA PHE A 277 -2.05 13.92 -18.26
C PHE A 277 -0.97 13.77 -17.17
N LYS A 278 -0.28 14.85 -16.82
CA LYS A 278 0.72 14.86 -15.74
C LYS A 278 0.13 14.39 -14.42
N LYS A 279 -1.07 14.87 -14.05
CA LYS A 279 -1.74 14.44 -12.82
C LYS A 279 -2.01 12.94 -12.84
N ARG A 280 -2.48 12.37 -13.97
CA ARG A 280 -2.78 10.94 -14.08
C ARG A 280 -1.54 10.05 -13.97
N LEU A 281 -0.36 10.53 -14.39
CA LEU A 281 0.91 9.80 -14.32
C LEU A 281 1.75 10.17 -13.10
N ASP A 282 1.26 11.01 -12.20
CA ASP A 282 2.01 11.43 -11.02
C ASP A 282 2.07 10.29 -10.00
N PRO A 283 3.25 9.67 -9.79
CA PRO A 283 3.37 8.52 -8.89
C PRO A 283 3.06 8.87 -7.43
N ARG A 284 3.12 10.15 -7.08
CA ARG A 284 2.80 10.63 -5.73
C ARG A 284 1.36 10.39 -5.34
N LEU A 285 0.44 10.40 -6.33
CA LEU A 285 -1.00 10.16 -6.10
C LEU A 285 -1.33 8.71 -5.77
N TYR A 286 -0.42 7.78 -6.10
CA TYR A 286 -0.57 6.34 -5.89
C TYR A 286 0.37 5.82 -4.80
N ASN A 287 0.99 6.75 -4.04
CA ASN A 287 1.89 6.40 -2.95
C ASN A 287 1.09 5.91 -1.73
N GLY A 288 1.63 4.89 -1.07
CA GLY A 288 1.02 4.24 0.09
C GLY A 288 0.66 2.79 -0.22
N ALA A 289 1.68 1.93 -0.28
CA ALA A 289 1.49 0.49 -0.29
C ALA A 289 1.07 0.00 1.10
N ILE A 290 0.40 -1.14 1.16
CA ILE A 290 -0.23 -1.64 2.39
C ILE A 290 0.26 -3.05 2.65
N PHE A 291 0.81 -3.33 3.82
CA PHE A 291 0.98 -4.70 4.29
C PHE A 291 -0.35 -5.21 4.80
N ILE A 292 -0.94 -6.14 4.05
CA ILE A 292 -2.18 -6.85 4.40
C ILE A 292 -1.86 -8.26 4.89
N GLY A 293 -2.80 -8.88 5.61
CA GLY A 293 -2.60 -10.20 6.25
C GLY A 293 -2.15 -10.12 7.71
N LEU A 294 -1.92 -8.92 8.23
CA LEU A 294 -1.73 -8.63 9.66
C LEU A 294 -3.08 -8.23 10.28
N ASP A 295 -3.24 -8.43 11.59
CA ASP A 295 -4.43 -8.03 12.35
C ASP A 295 -4.68 -6.51 12.33
N THR A 296 -3.64 -5.75 11.98
CA THR A 296 -3.75 -4.31 11.71
C THR A 296 -2.92 -3.98 10.47
N PRO A 297 -3.47 -3.29 9.45
CA PRO A 297 -2.74 -2.88 8.26
C PRO A 297 -1.64 -1.88 8.58
N VAL A 298 -0.51 -2.02 7.89
CA VAL A 298 0.64 -1.12 7.98
C VAL A 298 0.84 -0.45 6.63
N VAL A 299 0.82 0.87 6.59
CA VAL A 299 1.00 1.64 5.35
C VAL A 299 2.48 1.97 5.16
N LYS A 300 3.00 1.58 4.00
CA LYS A 300 4.36 1.87 3.55
C LYS A 300 4.34 3.01 2.54
N SER A 301 4.85 4.16 2.91
CA SER A 301 5.13 5.26 1.99
C SER A 301 6.48 5.07 1.31
N HIS A 302 6.64 5.49 0.07
CA HIS A 302 7.91 5.41 -0.65
C HIS A 302 8.98 6.29 0.02
N GLY A 303 10.18 5.74 0.28
CA GLY A 303 11.26 6.43 1.00
C GLY A 303 11.75 7.71 0.34
N GLY A 304 11.81 7.77 -0.99
CA GLY A 304 12.23 8.94 -1.77
C GLY A 304 11.09 9.87 -2.21
N THR A 305 9.85 9.69 -1.73
CA THR A 305 8.74 10.60 -2.08
C THR A 305 8.88 11.96 -1.40
N ASP A 306 8.23 12.98 -1.94
CA ASP A 306 8.10 14.28 -1.30
C ASP A 306 6.91 14.32 -0.29
N TYR A 307 6.66 15.48 0.30
CA TYR A 307 5.59 15.69 1.28
C TYR A 307 4.19 15.48 0.68
N ILE A 308 3.99 15.71 -0.63
CA ILE A 308 2.69 15.46 -1.30
C ILE A 308 2.44 13.96 -1.37
N GLY A 309 3.44 13.18 -1.77
CA GLY A 309 3.32 11.72 -1.79
C GLY A 309 3.10 11.13 -0.39
N PHE A 310 3.77 11.68 0.64
CA PHE A 310 3.50 11.25 2.00
C PHE A 310 2.08 11.59 2.46
N SER A 311 1.57 12.78 2.12
CA SER A 311 0.18 13.16 2.37
C SER A 311 -0.81 12.16 1.73
N ASN A 312 -0.55 11.71 0.50
CA ASN A 312 -1.38 10.67 -0.15
C ASN A 312 -1.32 9.33 0.59
N SER A 313 -0.20 8.98 1.22
CA SER A 313 -0.13 7.77 2.07
C SER A 313 -1.01 7.90 3.32
N ILE A 314 -1.17 9.11 3.87
CA ILE A 314 -2.15 9.38 4.94
C ILE A 314 -3.58 9.22 4.43
N ASP A 315 -3.88 9.63 3.20
CA ASP A 315 -5.20 9.41 2.59
C ASP A 315 -5.50 7.92 2.39
N VAL A 316 -4.47 7.11 2.10
CA VAL A 316 -4.61 5.64 2.08
C VAL A 316 -4.96 5.12 3.47
N CYS A 317 -4.31 5.60 4.54
CA CYS A 317 -4.68 5.25 5.92
C CYS A 317 -6.16 5.52 6.20
N ASN A 318 -6.65 6.70 5.82
CA ASN A 318 -8.05 7.08 6.01
C ASN A 318 -9.02 6.15 5.28
N ARG A 319 -8.72 5.79 4.03
CA ARG A 319 -9.56 4.88 3.24
C ARG A 319 -9.63 3.49 3.86
N ILE A 320 -8.50 2.97 4.37
CA ILE A 320 -8.44 1.66 5.00
C ILE A 320 -9.27 1.63 6.28
N VAL A 321 -9.09 2.62 7.15
CA VAL A 321 -9.81 2.69 8.42
C VAL A 321 -11.31 2.87 8.17
N LYS A 322 -11.71 3.76 7.27
CA LYS A 322 -13.13 3.98 6.92
C LYS A 322 -13.75 2.78 6.19
N GLY A 323 -12.99 2.07 5.38
CA GLY A 323 -13.45 0.87 4.67
C GLY A 323 -13.56 -0.37 5.56
N CYS A 324 -13.20 -0.29 6.85
CA CYS A 324 -13.22 -1.40 7.80
C CYS A 324 -12.53 -2.67 7.26
N LEU A 325 -11.36 -2.52 6.62
CA LEU A 325 -10.62 -3.64 6.02
C LEU A 325 -10.41 -4.82 6.99
N LEU A 326 -10.28 -4.54 8.28
CA LEU A 326 -10.08 -5.54 9.34
C LEU A 326 -11.28 -6.46 9.55
N TYR A 327 -12.50 -5.97 9.24
CA TYR A 327 -13.76 -6.71 9.48
C TYR A 327 -14.30 -7.41 8.22
N THR A 328 -13.74 -7.13 7.05
CA THR A 328 -14.24 -7.65 5.77
C THR A 328 -13.39 -8.78 5.19
N SER A 329 -12.24 -9.09 5.78
CA SER A 329 -11.51 -10.32 5.43
C SER A 329 -12.30 -11.51 5.97
N PRO A 330 -12.89 -12.37 5.10
CA PRO A 330 -13.64 -13.52 5.58
C PRO A 330 -12.70 -14.42 6.37
N SER A 331 -13.00 -14.62 7.65
CA SER A 331 -12.37 -15.70 8.41
C SER A 331 -12.68 -17.03 7.69
N PRO A 332 -11.74 -17.96 7.60
CA PRO A 332 -12.04 -19.30 7.11
C PRO A 332 -13.17 -20.01 7.87
N ARG A 333 -13.50 -19.55 9.10
CA ARG A 333 -14.69 -19.99 9.84
C ARG A 333 -16.00 -19.62 9.17
N ASP A 334 -16.10 -18.44 8.55
CA ASP A 334 -17.33 -18.02 7.84
C ASP A 334 -17.62 -18.92 6.63
N ALA A 335 -16.59 -19.60 6.12
CA ALA A 335 -16.73 -20.63 5.08
C ALA A 335 -17.16 -22.00 5.64
N HIS A 336 -17.01 -22.25 6.95
CA HIS A 336 -17.35 -23.52 7.60
C HIS A 336 -18.71 -23.50 8.34
N GLU A 337 -19.16 -22.38 8.87
CA GLU A 337 -20.43 -22.29 9.63
C GLU A 337 -21.69 -22.47 8.78
N SER A 338 -21.59 -22.43 7.46
CA SER A 338 -22.73 -22.75 6.58
C SER A 338 -23.00 -24.28 6.41
N ARG A 339 -22.45 -25.14 7.27
CA ARG A 339 -22.62 -26.60 7.24
C ARG A 339 -23.46 -27.19 8.35
N MET A 340 -24.28 -26.43 9.04
CA MET A 340 -25.30 -27.08 9.87
C MET A 340 -26.54 -27.39 9.02
N PRO A 341 -26.88 -28.70 8.80
CA PRO A 341 -28.18 -29.03 8.24
C PRO A 341 -29.24 -28.61 9.26
N SER A 342 -30.24 -27.86 8.82
CA SER A 342 -31.47 -27.69 9.56
C SER A 342 -32.06 -29.08 9.79
N SER A 343 -31.95 -29.59 10.99
CA SER A 343 -32.75 -30.72 11.44
C SER A 343 -34.20 -30.27 11.54
N ALA A 344 -35.01 -30.83 10.67
CA ALA A 344 -36.47 -30.75 10.71
C ALA A 344 -37.05 -31.26 11.98
#